data_f4817298ae67cb4f45fcc12ba94c7386
#
_entry.id   f4817298ae67cb4f45fcc12ba94c7386
#
_cell.length_a   1.000
_cell.length_b   1.000
_cell.length_c   1.000
_cell.angle_alpha   90.00
_cell.angle_beta   90.00
_cell.angle_gamma   90.00
#
_symmetry.space_group_name_H-M   'P 1'
#
loop_
_entity.id
_entity.type
_entity.pdbx_description
1 polymer ?
#
loop_
_entity_poly.entity_id
_entity_poly.type
_entity_poly.pdbx_seq_one_letter_code
_entity_poly.pdbx_strand_id
1 'polypeptide(L)'
;MNKTKLLLILVIVILTMGCIIPAAATPTPDLFATLQASTPSNISEPQVTQPIASPVFNLSTAAPTSITTSAQTPIPSPSSSDQPTGHIVFTCQIFKTQAAEQICIMNADGSGFRRLTTEDNNRHFYPSLSPDGQRVLYSSYLVDNNYEIYQMDIQSGGVARLTNSYGVDDAPEFSPDGQSMTFMHNSPTRNTNQIVISDQGGANAENIPRITGWDPTWSPDGKQILFASDRDGAVQLFTVRRDGSQIHRITNLPAIRGRSDWSADGQFIVTYSGEPWHRELYLMSADGSNVHQLTPSGGNSQGPSFSPDGKWVAFTAYFDKYNDENGCEIYIIRIDGTDLRRLTNNDYCDYQPRWGP
;
A
#
# COMPACT_ATOMS: atom_id res chain seq x y z
N MET A 1 -25.50 66.37 -17.26
CA MET A 1 -25.77 64.92 -17.41
C MET A 1 -26.41 64.41 -16.13
N ASN A 2 -27.69 64.03 -16.20
CA ASN A 2 -28.56 63.87 -15.04
C ASN A 2 -28.20 62.58 -14.26
N LYS A 3 -28.07 62.71 -12.95
CA LYS A 3 -27.75 61.59 -12.02
C LYS A 3 -28.77 60.40 -12.07
N THR A 4 -29.94 60.65 -12.63
CA THR A 4 -31.00 59.66 -12.80
C THR A 4 -30.75 58.67 -13.96
N LYS A 5 -29.93 58.99 -14.96
CA LYS A 5 -29.55 58.09 -16.05
C LYS A 5 -28.43 57.13 -15.68
N LEU A 6 -27.62 57.44 -14.65
CA LEU A 6 -26.55 56.59 -14.19
C LEU A 6 -27.05 55.41 -13.28
N LEU A 7 -28.18 55.63 -12.61
CA LEU A 7 -28.78 54.63 -11.72
C LEU A 7 -29.52 53.53 -12.51
N LEU A 8 -30.02 53.84 -13.73
CA LEU A 8 -30.74 52.89 -14.57
C LEU A 8 -29.83 51.93 -15.31
N ILE A 9 -28.56 52.30 -15.55
CA ILE A 9 -27.56 51.42 -16.19
C ILE A 9 -26.97 50.41 -15.16
N LEU A 10 -26.92 50.77 -13.88
CA LEU A 10 -26.39 49.91 -12.83
C LEU A 10 -27.39 48.80 -12.43
N VAL A 11 -28.71 49.01 -12.60
CA VAL A 11 -29.75 48.02 -12.26
C VAL A 11 -29.91 46.96 -13.37
N ILE A 12 -29.56 47.27 -14.63
CA ILE A 12 -29.68 46.31 -15.75
C ILE A 12 -28.50 45.30 -15.79
N VAL A 13 -27.33 45.66 -15.23
CA VAL A 13 -26.16 44.77 -15.18
C VAL A 13 -26.30 43.72 -14.06
N ILE A 14 -27.14 43.94 -13.04
CA ILE A 14 -27.31 43.02 -11.92
C ILE A 14 -28.35 41.90 -12.22
N LEU A 15 -29.17 42.06 -13.25
CA LEU A 15 -30.28 41.11 -13.58
C LEU A 15 -29.92 40.10 -14.68
N THR A 16 -28.68 40.04 -15.16
CA THR A 16 -28.26 39.06 -16.16
C THR A 16 -27.17 38.08 -15.67
N MET A 17 -26.77 38.13 -14.39
CA MET A 17 -25.99 37.04 -13.78
C MET A 17 -26.98 36.02 -13.22
N GLY A 18 -27.57 35.24 -14.10
CA GLY A 18 -28.27 34.01 -13.73
C GLY A 18 -27.28 33.07 -13.04
N CYS A 19 -27.63 32.59 -11.85
CA CYS A 19 -26.94 31.52 -11.16
C CYS A 19 -26.79 30.33 -12.09
N ILE A 20 -25.61 30.16 -12.66
CA ILE A 20 -25.18 28.86 -13.15
C ILE A 20 -24.80 28.09 -11.88
N ILE A 21 -25.68 27.25 -11.41
CA ILE A 21 -25.34 26.22 -10.43
C ILE A 21 -24.37 25.29 -11.17
N PRO A 22 -23.11 25.15 -10.75
CA PRO A 22 -22.26 24.11 -11.34
C PRO A 22 -22.91 22.77 -11.06
N ALA A 23 -23.17 21.99 -12.12
CA ALA A 23 -23.58 20.61 -11.99
C ALA A 23 -22.58 19.91 -11.06
N ALA A 24 -23.09 19.20 -10.08
CA ALA A 24 -22.27 18.37 -9.20
C ALA A 24 -21.34 17.52 -10.05
N ALA A 25 -20.04 17.71 -9.87
CA ALA A 25 -19.05 16.88 -10.51
C ALA A 25 -19.30 15.44 -10.07
N THR A 26 -19.56 14.55 -11.01
CA THR A 26 -19.56 13.11 -10.76
C THR A 26 -18.18 12.75 -10.24
N PRO A 27 -18.06 12.00 -9.15
CA PRO A 27 -16.77 11.55 -8.68
C PRO A 27 -16.09 10.74 -9.79
N THR A 28 -14.89 11.13 -10.15
CA THR A 28 -14.05 10.31 -11.03
C THR A 28 -13.75 9.01 -10.29
N PRO A 29 -13.86 7.86 -10.98
CA PRO A 29 -13.58 6.58 -10.33
C PRO A 29 -12.12 6.55 -9.88
N ASP A 30 -11.91 6.02 -8.68
CA ASP A 30 -10.62 5.74 -8.07
C ASP A 30 -9.72 5.02 -9.08
N LEU A 31 -8.45 5.43 -9.21
CA LEU A 31 -7.48 4.80 -10.10
C LEU A 31 -7.33 3.29 -9.80
N PHE A 32 -7.59 2.89 -8.55
CA PHE A 32 -7.70 1.49 -8.13
C PHE A 32 -8.95 0.79 -8.67
N ALA A 33 -10.08 1.48 -8.80
CA ALA A 33 -11.31 0.91 -9.33
C ALA A 33 -11.30 0.77 -10.86
N THR A 34 -10.61 1.65 -11.58
CA THR A 34 -10.56 1.63 -13.05
C THR A 34 -9.75 0.45 -13.61
N LEU A 35 -8.87 -0.16 -12.81
CA LEU A 35 -8.16 -1.39 -13.17
C LEU A 35 -8.98 -2.67 -12.94
N GLN A 36 -10.15 -2.59 -12.32
CA GLN A 36 -11.03 -3.73 -12.01
C GLN A 36 -12.16 -3.96 -13.03
N ALA A 37 -12.42 -3.03 -13.96
CA ALA A 37 -13.60 -3.04 -14.81
C ALA A 37 -13.37 -3.47 -16.27
N SER A 38 -12.54 -4.47 -16.55
CA SER A 38 -12.50 -5.13 -17.86
C SER A 38 -12.78 -6.62 -17.75
N THR A 39 -14.08 -6.96 -17.63
CA THR A 39 -14.54 -8.34 -17.87
C THR A 39 -14.84 -8.54 -19.37
N PRO A 40 -14.27 -9.54 -20.03
CA PRO A 40 -14.77 -9.97 -21.32
C PRO A 40 -15.99 -10.86 -21.12
N SER A 41 -17.11 -10.46 -21.67
CA SER A 41 -18.34 -11.25 -21.79
C SER A 41 -18.15 -12.39 -22.80
N ASN A 42 -18.73 -13.55 -22.43
CA ASN A 42 -18.98 -14.77 -23.22
C ASN A 42 -17.90 -15.86 -23.23
N ILE A 43 -18.02 -16.78 -22.27
CA ILE A 43 -17.69 -18.19 -22.50
C ILE A 43 -18.89 -19.02 -22.01
N SER A 44 -19.44 -19.84 -22.92
CA SER A 44 -20.54 -20.77 -22.74
C SER A 44 -20.20 -21.87 -21.73
N GLU A 45 -21.17 -22.20 -20.85
CA GLU A 45 -21.12 -23.29 -19.88
C GLU A 45 -20.80 -24.65 -20.56
N PRO A 46 -19.91 -25.47 -19.97
CA PRO A 46 -19.86 -26.90 -20.30
C PRO A 46 -20.81 -27.69 -19.38
N GLN A 47 -21.53 -28.60 -19.99
CA GLN A 47 -22.52 -29.49 -19.40
C GLN A 47 -21.94 -30.38 -18.29
N VAL A 48 -22.75 -30.54 -17.24
CA VAL A 48 -22.57 -31.43 -16.11
C VAL A 48 -22.59 -32.90 -16.58
N THR A 49 -21.49 -33.62 -16.39
CA THR A 49 -21.44 -35.09 -16.46
C THR A 49 -21.47 -35.68 -15.05
N GLN A 50 -22.20 -36.78 -14.93
CA GLN A 50 -22.61 -37.47 -13.70
C GLN A 50 -21.45 -37.96 -12.81
N PRO A 51 -21.72 -38.22 -11.50
CA PRO A 51 -20.69 -38.57 -10.53
C PRO A 51 -20.22 -40.05 -10.65
N ILE A 52 -18.90 -40.21 -10.59
CA ILE A 52 -18.26 -41.53 -10.50
C ILE A 52 -18.27 -42.00 -9.06
N ALA A 53 -18.72 -43.22 -8.83
CA ALA A 53 -18.86 -43.88 -7.53
C ALA A 53 -17.50 -44.01 -6.79
N SER A 54 -17.49 -43.71 -5.51
CA SER A 54 -16.36 -43.91 -4.59
C SER A 54 -16.15 -45.36 -4.27
N PRO A 55 -14.92 -45.85 -4.15
CA PRO A 55 -14.66 -47.23 -3.70
C PRO A 55 -14.87 -47.36 -2.18
N VAL A 56 -15.59 -48.40 -1.78
CA VAL A 56 -15.81 -48.77 -0.40
C VAL A 56 -14.55 -49.48 0.15
N PHE A 57 -13.91 -48.89 1.15
CA PHE A 57 -12.85 -49.55 1.90
C PHE A 57 -13.43 -50.31 3.09
N ASN A 58 -13.24 -51.64 3.11
CA ASN A 58 -13.56 -52.50 4.25
C ASN A 58 -12.58 -52.26 5.41
N LEU A 59 -13.07 -51.79 6.54
CA LEU A 59 -12.31 -51.73 7.77
C LEU A 59 -12.19 -53.12 8.38
N SER A 60 -10.97 -53.66 8.42
CA SER A 60 -10.63 -54.82 9.25
C SER A 60 -10.38 -54.33 10.68
N THR A 61 -11.14 -54.88 11.62
CA THR A 61 -10.99 -54.63 13.07
C THR A 61 -9.76 -55.36 13.63
N ALA A 62 -8.69 -54.58 13.94
CA ALA A 62 -7.59 -55.05 14.77
C ALA A 62 -7.74 -54.53 16.22
N ALA A 63 -7.47 -55.40 17.21
CA ALA A 63 -7.59 -55.12 18.64
C ALA A 63 -6.65 -53.99 19.11
N PRO A 64 -6.99 -53.28 20.22
CA PRO A 64 -6.19 -52.15 20.68
C PRO A 64 -4.87 -52.59 21.31
N THR A 65 -3.77 -52.21 20.72
CA THR A 65 -2.43 -52.25 21.33
C THR A 65 -2.26 -51.04 22.23
N SER A 66 -1.89 -51.26 23.48
CA SER A 66 -1.62 -50.23 24.48
C SER A 66 -0.52 -49.29 24.00
N ILE A 67 -0.86 -48.03 23.73
CA ILE A 67 0.11 -46.96 23.39
C ILE A 67 0.65 -46.44 24.72
N THR A 68 1.92 -46.67 25.00
CA THR A 68 2.68 -46.01 26.05
C THR A 68 2.78 -44.54 25.69
N THR A 69 2.15 -43.69 26.48
CA THR A 69 2.22 -42.23 26.33
C THR A 69 3.66 -41.75 26.58
N SER A 70 4.40 -41.52 25.52
CA SER A 70 5.67 -40.78 25.58
C SER A 70 5.36 -39.37 26.02
N ALA A 71 5.97 -38.91 27.12
CA ALA A 71 5.86 -37.52 27.59
C ALA A 71 6.35 -36.60 26.48
N GLN A 72 5.44 -35.83 25.94
CA GLN A 72 5.80 -34.73 25.05
C GLN A 72 6.64 -33.71 25.83
N THR A 73 7.88 -33.51 25.42
CA THR A 73 8.71 -32.41 25.86
C THR A 73 7.93 -31.12 25.59
N PRO A 74 7.79 -30.21 26.57
CA PRO A 74 7.12 -28.92 26.32
C PRO A 74 7.84 -28.20 25.16
N ILE A 75 7.08 -27.77 24.16
CA ILE A 75 7.60 -26.85 23.11
C ILE A 75 8.10 -25.64 23.86
N PRO A 76 9.38 -25.23 23.70
CA PRO A 76 9.90 -24.04 24.36
C PRO A 76 9.04 -22.84 23.94
N SER A 77 8.55 -22.08 24.91
CA SER A 77 7.94 -20.79 24.65
C SER A 77 8.94 -19.93 23.85
N PRO A 78 8.51 -19.20 22.81
CA PRO A 78 9.40 -18.37 22.03
C PRO A 78 10.17 -17.43 22.96
N SER A 79 11.46 -17.31 22.74
CA SER A 79 12.32 -16.40 23.53
C SER A 79 11.82 -14.97 23.32
N SER A 80 11.97 -14.11 24.33
CA SER A 80 11.57 -12.70 24.28
C SER A 80 12.24 -11.91 23.13
N SER A 81 13.34 -12.43 22.56
CA SER A 81 14.05 -11.88 21.39
C SER A 81 13.34 -12.16 20.06
N ASP A 82 12.23 -12.87 20.06
CA ASP A 82 11.57 -13.39 18.86
C ASP A 82 10.21 -12.73 18.60
N GLN A 83 9.83 -11.74 19.41
CA GLN A 83 8.61 -10.98 19.23
C GLN A 83 8.84 -9.79 18.28
N PRO A 84 7.82 -9.40 17.48
CA PRO A 84 7.91 -8.24 16.61
C PRO A 84 8.07 -6.96 17.44
N THR A 85 8.90 -6.03 16.98
CA THR A 85 9.17 -4.75 17.65
C THR A 85 9.01 -3.59 16.67
N GLY A 86 8.90 -2.37 17.20
CA GLY A 86 8.70 -1.15 16.42
C GLY A 86 7.23 -0.80 16.24
N HIS A 87 6.96 0.08 15.29
CA HIS A 87 5.63 0.61 15.02
C HIS A 87 5.21 0.36 13.57
N ILE A 88 3.92 0.15 13.36
CA ILE A 88 3.33 0.04 12.03
C ILE A 88 2.39 1.22 11.84
N VAL A 89 2.68 2.07 10.84
CA VAL A 89 1.73 3.06 10.34
C VAL A 89 0.98 2.47 9.14
N PHE A 90 -0.28 2.81 9.00
CA PHE A 90 -1.11 2.27 7.92
C PHE A 90 -2.28 3.20 7.60
N THR A 91 -2.88 3.01 6.44
CA THR A 91 -4.13 3.67 6.08
C THR A 91 -5.28 2.90 6.72
N CYS A 92 -6.09 3.58 7.55
CA CYS A 92 -7.26 3.00 8.19
C CYS A 92 -8.54 3.67 7.66
N GLN A 93 -9.47 2.87 7.17
CA GLN A 93 -10.78 3.33 6.78
C GLN A 93 -11.64 3.50 8.05
N ILE A 94 -12.40 4.61 8.15
CA ILE A 94 -13.20 4.89 9.34
C ILE A 94 -14.72 4.78 9.10
N PHE A 95 -15.16 4.71 7.83
CA PHE A 95 -16.56 4.52 7.46
C PHE A 95 -16.68 3.67 6.20
N LYS A 96 -17.66 2.74 6.17
CA LYS A 96 -17.91 1.89 4.99
C LYS A 96 -18.47 2.66 3.78
N THR A 97 -19.25 3.70 4.02
CA THR A 97 -20.00 4.43 2.98
C THR A 97 -19.38 5.75 2.56
N GLN A 98 -18.40 6.22 3.29
CA GLN A 98 -17.62 7.41 2.97
C GLN A 98 -16.17 7.00 2.92
N ALA A 99 -15.53 7.23 1.80
CA ALA A 99 -14.11 7.02 1.62
C ALA A 99 -13.33 8.07 2.45
N ALA A 100 -13.33 7.91 3.76
CA ALA A 100 -12.61 8.73 4.71
C ALA A 100 -11.46 7.87 5.28
N GLU A 101 -10.40 7.79 4.49
CA GLU A 101 -9.17 7.11 4.89
C GLU A 101 -8.32 8.05 5.73
N GLN A 102 -7.82 7.52 6.83
CA GLN A 102 -6.98 8.23 7.78
C GLN A 102 -5.65 7.49 7.97
N ILE A 103 -4.68 8.13 8.58
CA ILE A 103 -3.44 7.49 8.98
C ILE A 103 -3.55 7.04 10.42
N CYS A 104 -3.30 5.76 10.64
CA CYS A 104 -3.26 5.11 11.94
C CYS A 104 -1.85 4.58 12.26
N ILE A 105 -1.57 4.39 13.54
CA ILE A 105 -0.35 3.78 14.06
C ILE A 105 -0.67 2.79 15.16
N MET A 106 0.10 1.72 15.26
CA MET A 106 0.07 0.75 16.35
C MET A 106 1.47 0.20 16.62
N ASN A 107 1.65 -0.45 17.76
CA ASN A 107 2.82 -1.26 18.03
C ASN A 107 2.81 -2.51 17.14
N ALA A 108 3.98 -3.08 16.89
CA ALA A 108 4.12 -4.27 16.04
C ALA A 108 3.42 -5.53 16.57
N ASP A 109 3.03 -5.55 17.85
CA ASP A 109 2.21 -6.62 18.45
C ASP A 109 0.70 -6.38 18.32
N GLY A 110 0.27 -5.30 17.64
CA GLY A 110 -1.13 -4.88 17.49
C GLY A 110 -1.67 -4.01 18.62
N SER A 111 -0.92 -3.82 19.70
CA SER A 111 -1.32 -2.95 20.79
C SER A 111 -1.12 -1.48 20.48
N GLY A 112 -1.66 -0.57 21.30
CA GLY A 112 -1.39 0.86 21.18
C GLY A 112 -1.97 1.53 19.94
N PHE A 113 -2.98 0.91 19.32
CA PHE A 113 -3.67 1.50 18.17
C PHE A 113 -4.16 2.92 18.45
N ARG A 114 -3.85 3.84 17.54
CA ARG A 114 -4.38 5.21 17.57
C ARG A 114 -4.43 5.81 16.16
N ARG A 115 -5.40 6.65 15.92
CA ARG A 115 -5.52 7.46 14.71
C ARG A 115 -4.63 8.70 14.84
N LEU A 116 -3.83 8.99 13.81
CA LEU A 116 -2.95 10.15 13.75
C LEU A 116 -3.64 11.36 13.10
N THR A 117 -4.30 11.15 11.95
CA THR A 117 -5.06 12.21 11.25
C THR A 117 -6.52 12.16 11.64
N THR A 118 -7.18 13.31 11.75
CA THR A 118 -8.54 13.42 12.32
C THR A 118 -9.53 14.20 11.46
N GLU A 119 -9.12 14.63 10.28
CA GLU A 119 -9.95 15.40 9.35
C GLU A 119 -10.87 14.46 8.57
N ASP A 120 -12.08 14.22 9.08
CA ASP A 120 -13.03 13.23 8.54
C ASP A 120 -13.49 13.50 7.10
N ASN A 121 -13.25 14.69 6.56
CA ASN A 121 -13.58 15.05 5.17
C ASN A 121 -12.39 14.89 4.21
N ASN A 122 -11.21 14.58 4.71
CA ASN A 122 -9.99 14.41 3.93
C ASN A 122 -9.62 12.94 3.84
N ARG A 123 -8.98 12.57 2.73
CA ARG A 123 -8.47 11.23 2.50
C ARG A 123 -6.96 11.23 2.58
N HIS A 124 -6.40 10.32 3.37
CA HIS A 124 -4.97 10.21 3.61
C HIS A 124 -4.48 8.79 3.32
N PHE A 125 -3.38 8.67 2.58
CA PHE A 125 -2.89 7.40 2.05
C PHE A 125 -1.37 7.28 2.14
N TYR A 126 -0.86 6.10 1.90
CA TYR A 126 0.55 5.80 1.70
C TYR A 126 1.45 6.32 2.81
N PRO A 127 1.19 5.98 4.08
CA PRO A 127 2.07 6.43 5.16
C PRO A 127 3.46 5.81 5.05
N SER A 128 4.48 6.55 5.52
CA SER A 128 5.85 6.10 5.70
C SER A 128 6.45 6.72 6.95
N LEU A 129 7.05 5.90 7.82
CA LEU A 129 7.72 6.38 9.04
C LEU A 129 9.12 6.90 8.73
N SER A 130 9.53 7.95 9.43
CA SER A 130 10.93 8.40 9.43
C SER A 130 11.84 7.35 10.11
N PRO A 131 13.14 7.30 9.77
CA PRO A 131 14.07 6.34 10.38
C PRO A 131 14.22 6.48 11.89
N ASP A 132 13.89 7.63 12.46
CA ASP A 132 13.88 7.89 13.90
C ASP A 132 12.51 7.58 14.56
N GLY A 133 11.50 7.18 13.78
CA GLY A 133 10.15 6.88 14.25
C GLY A 133 9.35 8.08 14.75
N GLN A 134 9.84 9.32 14.55
CA GLN A 134 9.18 10.51 15.12
C GLN A 134 8.22 11.21 14.16
N ARG A 135 8.37 10.97 12.85
CA ARG A 135 7.58 11.63 11.81
C ARG A 135 6.93 10.62 10.88
N VAL A 136 5.81 10.99 10.31
CA VAL A 136 5.15 10.24 9.24
C VAL A 136 4.95 11.12 8.02
N LEU A 137 5.37 10.62 6.84
CA LEU A 137 4.95 11.15 5.53
C LEU A 137 3.64 10.47 5.13
N TYR A 138 2.79 11.18 4.43
CA TYR A 138 1.57 10.61 3.84
C TYR A 138 1.08 11.48 2.69
N SER A 139 0.30 10.89 1.78
CA SER A 139 -0.40 11.59 0.73
C SER A 139 -1.76 12.04 1.23
N SER A 140 -2.15 13.27 0.96
CA SER A 140 -3.46 13.81 1.37
C SER A 140 -4.20 14.40 0.17
N TYR A 141 -5.46 14.00 0.03
CA TYR A 141 -6.40 14.56 -0.92
C TYR A 141 -7.21 15.65 -0.23
N LEU A 142 -6.90 16.89 -0.52
CA LEU A 142 -7.52 18.03 0.13
C LEU A 142 -8.51 18.78 -0.76
N VAL A 143 -8.22 18.95 -2.05
CA VAL A 143 -9.04 19.75 -2.98
C VAL A 143 -8.81 19.27 -4.43
N ASP A 144 -9.89 19.10 -5.21
CA ASP A 144 -9.90 19.05 -6.68
C ASP A 144 -8.99 18.00 -7.36
N ASN A 145 -9.03 16.75 -6.92
CA ASN A 145 -8.23 15.66 -7.48
C ASN A 145 -6.70 15.88 -7.42
N ASN A 146 -6.25 16.63 -6.45
CA ASN A 146 -4.85 16.92 -6.24
C ASN A 146 -4.38 16.28 -4.91
N TYR A 147 -3.55 15.23 -5.02
CA TYR A 147 -2.86 14.65 -3.87
C TYR A 147 -1.54 15.36 -3.67
N GLU A 148 -1.25 15.70 -2.43
CA GLU A 148 0.00 16.31 -2.04
C GLU A 148 0.60 15.58 -0.86
N ILE A 149 1.91 15.71 -0.69
CA ILE A 149 2.64 15.06 0.39
C ILE A 149 2.65 15.97 1.62
N TYR A 150 2.33 15.38 2.74
CA TYR A 150 2.34 15.99 4.06
C TYR A 150 3.28 15.23 4.99
N GLN A 151 3.83 15.94 5.95
CA GLN A 151 4.58 15.38 7.07
C GLN A 151 3.90 15.76 8.38
N MET A 152 3.76 14.80 9.27
CA MET A 152 3.30 15.02 10.64
C MET A 152 4.39 14.63 11.63
N ASP A 153 4.60 15.45 12.63
CA ASP A 153 5.32 15.06 13.86
C ASP A 153 4.36 14.28 14.76
N ILE A 154 4.73 13.05 15.09
CA ILE A 154 3.83 12.10 15.76
C ILE A 154 3.53 12.49 17.20
N GLN A 155 4.48 13.15 17.87
CA GLN A 155 4.34 13.55 19.27
C GLN A 155 3.51 14.82 19.42
N SER A 156 3.81 15.86 18.64
CA SER A 156 3.11 17.15 18.73
C SER A 156 1.83 17.21 17.91
N GLY A 157 1.67 16.33 16.90
CA GLY A 157 0.60 16.41 15.90
C GLY A 157 0.78 17.55 14.91
N GLY A 158 1.93 18.23 14.90
CA GLY A 158 2.23 19.32 13.96
C GLY A 158 2.32 18.82 12.52
N VAL A 159 1.58 19.45 11.57
CA VAL A 159 1.49 19.04 10.17
C VAL A 159 2.10 20.11 9.27
N ALA A 160 2.90 19.68 8.30
CA ALA A 160 3.44 20.52 7.23
C ALA A 160 3.14 19.91 5.86
N ARG A 161 2.65 20.72 4.92
CA ARG A 161 2.54 20.34 3.51
C ARG A 161 3.92 20.50 2.86
N LEU A 162 4.40 19.45 2.18
CA LEU A 162 5.73 19.40 1.58
C LEU A 162 5.72 19.65 0.06
N THR A 163 4.63 19.30 -0.61
CA THR A 163 4.51 19.53 -2.06
C THR A 163 3.33 20.45 -2.39
N ASN A 164 3.41 21.10 -3.55
CA ASN A 164 2.36 21.96 -4.10
C ASN A 164 2.50 21.95 -5.62
N SER A 165 2.24 20.81 -6.23
CA SER A 165 2.42 20.59 -7.65
C SER A 165 1.11 20.70 -8.43
N TYR A 166 1.22 20.80 -9.77
CA TYR A 166 0.07 20.59 -10.65
C TYR A 166 0.05 19.11 -11.05
N GLY A 167 -0.70 18.31 -10.32
CA GLY A 167 -0.79 16.86 -10.52
C GLY A 167 -1.04 16.12 -9.23
N VAL A 168 -0.64 14.87 -9.21
CA VAL A 168 -0.75 14.00 -8.05
C VAL A 168 0.65 13.66 -7.56
N ASP A 169 0.97 14.05 -6.33
CA ASP A 169 2.17 13.63 -5.61
C ASP A 169 1.76 12.60 -4.56
N ASP A 170 2.27 11.37 -4.69
CA ASP A 170 1.79 10.29 -3.85
C ASP A 170 2.89 9.23 -3.57
N ALA A 171 2.58 8.27 -2.68
CA ALA A 171 3.47 7.20 -2.26
C ALA A 171 4.85 7.68 -1.76
N PRO A 172 4.90 8.63 -0.79
CA PRO A 172 6.16 9.15 -0.29
C PRO A 172 6.89 8.13 0.58
N GLU A 173 8.23 8.19 0.57
CA GLU A 173 9.08 7.42 1.47
C GLU A 173 10.33 8.18 1.88
N PHE A 174 10.67 8.14 3.17
CA PHE A 174 11.93 8.70 3.66
C PHE A 174 13.13 7.89 3.15
N SER A 175 14.22 8.59 2.84
CA SER A 175 15.52 7.91 2.69
C SER A 175 16.00 7.30 4.02
N PRO A 176 16.85 6.26 4.00
CA PRO A 176 17.33 5.61 5.23
C PRO A 176 18.07 6.54 6.19
N ASP A 177 18.68 7.60 5.69
CA ASP A 177 19.33 8.65 6.51
C ASP A 177 18.36 9.76 6.96
N GLY A 178 17.10 9.72 6.52
CA GLY A 178 16.07 10.70 6.85
C GLY A 178 16.29 12.08 6.27
N GLN A 179 17.27 12.28 5.37
CA GLN A 179 17.59 13.60 4.81
C GLN A 179 16.87 13.90 3.49
N SER A 180 16.35 12.87 2.84
CA SER A 180 15.63 12.97 1.56
C SER A 180 14.30 12.22 1.66
N MET A 181 13.42 12.45 0.69
CA MET A 181 12.28 11.60 0.41
C MET A 181 12.22 11.28 -1.08
N THR A 182 11.61 10.15 -1.42
CA THR A 182 11.19 9.83 -2.79
C THR A 182 9.67 9.73 -2.84
N PHE A 183 9.10 10.02 -4.00
CA PHE A 183 7.65 9.92 -4.21
C PHE A 183 7.33 9.78 -5.71
N MET A 184 6.09 9.45 -6.02
CA MET A 184 5.57 9.44 -7.38
C MET A 184 4.92 10.80 -7.68
N HIS A 185 5.23 11.37 -8.85
CA HIS A 185 4.53 12.53 -9.42
C HIS A 185 3.80 12.12 -10.70
N ASN A 186 2.48 12.22 -10.71
CA ASN A 186 1.68 12.06 -11.92
C ASN A 186 1.36 13.43 -12.51
N SER A 187 1.92 13.70 -13.69
CA SER A 187 1.66 14.94 -14.42
C SER A 187 0.41 14.79 -15.31
N PRO A 188 -0.66 15.56 -15.08
CA PRO A 188 -1.88 15.48 -15.88
C PRO A 188 -1.66 15.89 -17.35
N THR A 189 -0.63 16.69 -17.62
CA THR A 189 -0.31 17.13 -19.00
C THR A 189 0.44 16.10 -19.80
N ARG A 190 1.20 15.20 -19.13
CA ARG A 190 2.02 14.14 -19.76
C ARG A 190 1.41 12.76 -19.62
N ASN A 191 0.47 12.60 -18.68
CA ASN A 191 -0.11 11.30 -18.30
C ASN A 191 0.98 10.26 -18.02
N THR A 192 2.01 10.65 -17.28
CA THR A 192 3.16 9.81 -16.94
C THR A 192 3.46 9.92 -15.46
N ASN A 193 3.72 8.80 -14.84
CA ASN A 193 4.19 8.71 -13.46
C ASN A 193 5.72 8.84 -13.45
N GLN A 194 6.23 9.84 -12.77
CA GLN A 194 7.66 10.10 -12.62
C GLN A 194 8.08 9.80 -11.17
N ILE A 195 9.25 9.23 -10.99
CA ILE A 195 9.85 9.10 -9.67
C ILE A 195 10.63 10.36 -9.37
N VAL A 196 10.31 10.98 -8.24
CA VAL A 196 10.91 12.24 -7.77
C VAL A 196 11.72 11.98 -6.51
N ILE A 197 12.83 12.67 -6.36
CA ILE A 197 13.61 12.75 -5.12
C ILE A 197 13.68 14.22 -4.72
N SER A 198 13.46 14.50 -3.44
CA SER A 198 13.64 15.83 -2.84
C SER A 198 14.41 15.72 -1.53
N ASP A 199 14.74 16.84 -0.92
CA ASP A 199 15.11 16.85 0.48
C ASP A 199 13.88 16.50 1.37
N GLN A 200 14.13 16.23 2.65
CA GLN A 200 13.08 15.84 3.61
C GLN A 200 11.98 16.91 3.81
N GLY A 201 12.24 18.15 3.44
CA GLY A 201 11.30 19.27 3.52
C GLY A 201 10.55 19.53 2.21
N GLY A 202 10.73 18.70 1.18
CA GLY A 202 10.09 18.85 -0.13
C GLY A 202 10.79 19.82 -1.06
N ALA A 203 11.86 20.51 -0.63
CA ALA A 203 12.64 21.38 -1.50
C ALA A 203 13.58 20.58 -2.41
N ASN A 204 14.14 21.23 -3.44
CA ASN A 204 15.07 20.63 -4.40
C ASN A 204 14.53 19.35 -5.06
N ALA A 205 13.23 19.30 -5.33
CA ALA A 205 12.58 18.17 -5.96
C ALA A 205 13.05 18.00 -7.42
N GLU A 206 13.60 16.84 -7.74
CA GLU A 206 14.09 16.48 -9.06
C GLU A 206 13.55 15.11 -9.50
N ASN A 207 13.11 15.03 -10.75
CA ASN A 207 12.75 13.75 -11.36
C ASN A 207 14.01 12.92 -11.61
N ILE A 208 13.97 11.62 -11.32
CA ILE A 208 15.02 10.72 -11.80
C ILE A 208 14.96 10.68 -13.34
N PRO A 209 16.05 11.04 -14.05
CA PRO A 209 16.01 11.19 -15.49
C PRO A 209 15.58 9.91 -16.24
N ARG A 210 14.62 10.01 -17.16
CA ARG A 210 14.10 8.92 -18.03
C ARG A 210 13.45 7.76 -17.26
N ILE A 211 13.06 7.98 -16.02
CA ILE A 211 12.36 6.97 -15.22
C ILE A 211 10.89 7.32 -15.17
N THR A 212 10.05 6.35 -15.55
CA THR A 212 8.62 6.34 -15.33
C THR A 212 8.25 5.09 -14.55
N GLY A 213 7.41 5.25 -13.54
CA GLY A 213 7.02 4.15 -12.66
C GLY A 213 6.29 4.68 -11.44
N TRP A 214 6.01 3.80 -10.50
CA TRP A 214 5.26 4.10 -9.28
C TRP A 214 5.77 3.30 -8.10
N ASP A 215 5.28 3.65 -6.90
CA ASP A 215 5.61 3.03 -5.62
C ASP A 215 7.13 2.94 -5.37
N PRO A 216 7.87 4.06 -5.41
CA PRO A 216 9.30 4.05 -5.17
C PRO A 216 9.64 3.72 -3.72
N THR A 217 10.70 2.94 -3.49
CA THR A 217 11.27 2.67 -2.16
C THR A 217 12.80 2.68 -2.22
N TRP A 218 13.44 3.13 -1.15
CA TRP A 218 14.89 3.22 -1.06
C TRP A 218 15.54 1.88 -0.77
N SER A 219 16.71 1.61 -1.39
CA SER A 219 17.61 0.59 -0.85
C SER A 219 18.12 1.03 0.53
N PRO A 220 18.41 0.09 1.46
CA PRO A 220 18.84 0.43 2.83
C PRO A 220 20.13 1.24 2.89
N ASP A 221 20.98 1.17 1.87
CA ASP A 221 22.21 1.97 1.75
C ASP A 221 21.98 3.36 1.12
N GLY A 222 20.72 3.68 0.75
CA GLY A 222 20.32 4.96 0.17
C GLY A 222 20.84 5.23 -1.24
N LYS A 223 21.41 4.23 -1.94
CA LYS A 223 22.03 4.45 -3.27
C LYS A 223 21.11 4.19 -4.44
N GLN A 224 20.08 3.37 -4.25
CA GLN A 224 19.16 2.95 -5.29
C GLN A 224 17.70 3.17 -4.89
N ILE A 225 16.85 3.27 -5.89
CA ILE A 225 15.40 3.24 -5.78
C ILE A 225 14.89 1.97 -6.44
N LEU A 226 14.10 1.18 -5.72
CA LEU A 226 13.26 0.11 -6.25
C LEU A 226 11.91 0.72 -6.62
N PHE A 227 11.37 0.37 -7.77
CA PHE A 227 10.09 0.91 -8.25
C PHE A 227 9.42 -0.06 -9.22
N ALA A 228 8.11 0.05 -9.36
CA ALA A 228 7.36 -0.68 -10.37
C ALA A 228 7.31 0.11 -11.68
N SER A 229 7.40 -0.58 -12.82
CA SER A 229 7.31 0.05 -14.14
C SER A 229 6.87 -0.95 -15.20
N ASP A 230 6.11 -0.48 -16.17
CA ASP A 230 5.67 -1.23 -17.37
C ASP A 230 6.58 -1.01 -18.59
N ARG A 231 7.75 -0.44 -18.39
CA ARG A 231 8.71 -0.04 -19.43
C ARG A 231 9.11 -1.15 -20.42
N ASP A 232 9.04 -2.40 -19.97
CA ASP A 232 9.34 -3.59 -20.78
C ASP A 232 8.06 -4.34 -21.23
N GLY A 233 6.90 -3.66 -21.18
CA GLY A 233 5.59 -4.17 -21.61
C GLY A 233 4.73 -4.65 -20.44
N ALA A 234 5.19 -5.60 -19.62
CA ALA A 234 4.51 -6.01 -18.39
C ALA A 234 5.09 -5.30 -17.17
N VAL A 235 4.25 -5.01 -16.19
CA VAL A 235 4.70 -4.40 -14.92
C VAL A 235 5.67 -5.32 -14.22
N GLN A 236 6.85 -4.78 -13.91
CA GLN A 236 7.92 -5.46 -13.17
C GLN A 236 8.59 -4.49 -12.19
N LEU A 237 9.35 -5.03 -11.25
CA LEU A 237 10.21 -4.23 -10.40
C LEU A 237 11.56 -3.98 -11.06
N PHE A 238 12.03 -2.77 -10.88
CA PHE A 238 13.34 -2.29 -11.33
C PHE A 238 14.06 -1.57 -10.20
N THR A 239 15.37 -1.61 -10.24
CA THR A 239 16.21 -0.70 -9.45
C THR A 239 16.89 0.31 -10.36
N VAL A 240 17.17 1.49 -9.82
CA VAL A 240 17.86 2.58 -10.51
C VAL A 240 18.67 3.39 -9.49
N ARG A 241 19.81 3.95 -9.90
CA ARG A 241 20.49 4.95 -9.09
C ARG A 241 19.78 6.31 -9.13
N ARG A 242 20.04 7.15 -8.12
CA ARG A 242 19.47 8.52 -8.02
C ARG A 242 19.71 9.38 -9.28
N ASP A 243 20.82 9.17 -9.99
CA ASP A 243 21.16 9.87 -11.23
C ASP A 243 20.50 9.30 -12.49
N GLY A 244 19.65 8.28 -12.35
CA GLY A 244 18.99 7.58 -13.47
C GLY A 244 19.87 6.55 -14.18
N SER A 245 21.08 6.29 -13.68
CA SER A 245 21.96 5.26 -14.20
C SER A 245 21.68 3.88 -13.58
N GLN A 246 22.26 2.83 -14.16
CA GLN A 246 22.22 1.46 -13.66
C GLN A 246 20.79 0.95 -13.40
N ILE A 247 19.93 1.06 -14.41
CA ILE A 247 18.61 0.47 -14.37
C ILE A 247 18.73 -1.03 -14.53
N HIS A 248 18.20 -1.79 -13.56
CA HIS A 248 18.16 -3.25 -13.58
C HIS A 248 16.74 -3.74 -13.33
N ARG A 249 16.25 -4.66 -14.16
CA ARG A 249 15.02 -5.39 -13.92
C ARG A 249 15.27 -6.45 -12.85
N ILE A 250 14.44 -6.48 -11.80
CA ILE A 250 14.58 -7.41 -10.66
C ILE A 250 13.63 -8.61 -10.82
N THR A 251 12.41 -8.39 -11.34
CA THR A 251 11.40 -9.45 -11.36
C THR A 251 11.05 -9.94 -12.76
N ASN A 252 10.58 -11.19 -12.82
CA ASN A 252 9.88 -11.78 -13.95
C ASN A 252 8.67 -12.56 -13.42
N LEU A 253 7.82 -11.88 -12.65
CA LEU A 253 6.60 -12.44 -12.06
C LEU A 253 5.38 -11.99 -12.88
N PRO A 254 4.32 -12.80 -12.95
CA PRO A 254 3.07 -12.37 -13.56
C PRO A 254 2.40 -11.32 -12.67
N ALA A 255 1.77 -10.32 -13.29
CA ALA A 255 0.88 -9.37 -12.64
C ALA A 255 1.43 -8.71 -11.36
N ILE A 256 2.68 -8.24 -11.37
CA ILE A 256 3.24 -7.34 -10.34
C ILE A 256 2.36 -6.08 -10.26
N ARG A 257 2.13 -5.56 -9.05
CA ARG A 257 1.23 -4.41 -8.84
C ARG A 257 1.88 -3.18 -8.23
N GLY A 258 3.09 -3.25 -7.78
CA GLY A 258 3.79 -2.09 -7.21
C GLY A 258 4.28 -2.33 -5.80
N ARG A 259 3.93 -1.49 -4.86
CA ARG A 259 4.46 -1.35 -3.50
C ARG A 259 5.23 -2.58 -2.99
N SER A 260 6.52 -2.42 -2.88
CA SER A 260 7.48 -3.45 -2.51
C SER A 260 8.41 -2.89 -1.45
N ASP A 261 9.19 -3.72 -0.80
CA ASP A 261 10.10 -3.26 0.23
C ASP A 261 11.41 -4.06 0.26
N TRP A 262 12.45 -3.45 0.84
CA TRP A 262 13.75 -4.05 1.09
C TRP A 262 13.88 -4.49 2.55
N SER A 263 14.52 -5.62 2.81
CA SER A 263 14.99 -5.90 4.15
C SER A 263 16.07 -4.91 4.58
N ALA A 264 16.14 -4.58 5.88
CA ALA A 264 17.08 -3.57 6.40
C ALA A 264 18.56 -3.89 6.14
N ASP A 265 18.91 -5.18 6.01
CA ASP A 265 20.26 -5.65 5.65
C ASP A 265 20.52 -5.63 4.14
N GLY A 266 19.53 -5.29 3.33
CA GLY A 266 19.61 -5.23 1.86
C GLY A 266 19.73 -6.58 1.17
N GLN A 267 19.49 -7.69 1.88
CA GLN A 267 19.62 -9.03 1.29
C GLN A 267 18.37 -9.49 0.56
N PHE A 268 17.20 -9.00 0.95
CA PHE A 268 15.91 -9.45 0.43
C PHE A 268 15.06 -8.30 -0.10
N ILE A 269 14.18 -8.64 -1.04
CA ILE A 269 13.06 -7.83 -1.51
C ILE A 269 11.79 -8.64 -1.28
N VAL A 270 10.74 -7.98 -0.80
CA VAL A 270 9.38 -8.51 -0.73
C VAL A 270 8.47 -7.71 -1.65
N THR A 271 7.63 -8.40 -2.41
CA THR A 271 6.64 -7.83 -3.33
C THR A 271 5.36 -8.63 -3.30
N TYR A 272 4.36 -8.21 -4.06
CA TYR A 272 3.18 -9.03 -4.27
C TYR A 272 2.85 -9.16 -5.76
N SER A 273 2.26 -10.30 -6.11
CA SER A 273 1.96 -10.66 -7.49
C SER A 273 0.66 -11.46 -7.54
N GLY A 274 -0.03 -11.39 -8.66
CA GLY A 274 -1.27 -12.11 -8.91
C GLY A 274 -2.40 -11.22 -9.41
N GLU A 275 -3.44 -11.86 -9.96
CA GLU A 275 -4.65 -11.17 -10.36
C GLU A 275 -5.43 -10.65 -9.14
N PRO A 276 -6.31 -9.66 -9.30
CA PRO A 276 -7.18 -9.19 -8.22
C PRO A 276 -7.85 -10.35 -7.50
N TRP A 277 -7.90 -10.31 -6.17
CA TRP A 277 -8.39 -11.35 -5.26
C TRP A 277 -7.57 -12.66 -5.23
N HIS A 278 -6.46 -12.75 -5.99
CA HIS A 278 -5.54 -13.90 -6.02
C HIS A 278 -4.09 -13.44 -5.87
N ARG A 279 -3.86 -12.37 -5.11
CA ARG A 279 -2.52 -11.81 -4.87
C ARG A 279 -1.88 -12.46 -3.66
N GLU A 280 -0.59 -12.76 -3.78
CA GLU A 280 0.22 -13.28 -2.69
C GLU A 280 1.54 -12.54 -2.61
N LEU A 281 2.17 -12.58 -1.42
CA LEU A 281 3.51 -12.04 -1.25
C LEU A 281 4.56 -13.01 -1.76
N TYR A 282 5.59 -12.44 -2.36
CA TYR A 282 6.78 -13.15 -2.82
C TYR A 282 8.03 -12.54 -2.20
N LEU A 283 8.85 -13.40 -1.62
CA LEU A 283 10.17 -13.06 -1.08
C LEU A 283 11.23 -13.51 -2.09
N MET A 284 12.27 -12.70 -2.26
CA MET A 284 13.39 -12.98 -3.15
C MET A 284 14.69 -12.37 -2.63
N SER A 285 15.82 -12.85 -3.13
CA SER A 285 17.09 -12.15 -2.92
C SER A 285 17.09 -10.78 -3.61
N ALA A 286 17.90 -9.85 -3.14
CA ALA A 286 17.97 -8.48 -3.65
C ALA A 286 18.30 -8.38 -5.16
N ASP A 287 18.93 -9.40 -5.71
CA ASP A 287 19.23 -9.52 -7.15
C ASP A 287 18.08 -10.12 -7.98
N GLY A 288 16.94 -10.43 -7.36
CA GLY A 288 15.78 -11.06 -7.98
C GLY A 288 15.84 -12.58 -8.06
N SER A 289 16.88 -13.23 -7.53
CA SER A 289 16.98 -14.68 -7.46
C SER A 289 16.21 -15.27 -6.26
N ASN A 290 16.13 -16.60 -6.18
CA ASN A 290 15.52 -17.35 -5.06
C ASN A 290 14.06 -16.94 -4.75
N VAL A 291 13.28 -16.61 -5.78
CA VAL A 291 11.88 -16.20 -5.64
C VAL A 291 11.01 -17.33 -5.12
N HIS A 292 10.26 -17.07 -4.06
CA HIS A 292 9.26 -18.01 -3.53
C HIS A 292 8.08 -17.26 -2.92
N GLN A 293 6.91 -17.92 -2.90
CA GLN A 293 5.72 -17.37 -2.26
C GLN A 293 5.89 -17.39 -0.74
N LEU A 294 5.64 -16.25 -0.09
CA LEU A 294 5.78 -16.09 1.36
C LEU A 294 4.46 -16.34 2.10
N THR A 295 3.34 -15.80 1.60
CA THR A 295 2.03 -15.93 2.25
C THR A 295 1.30 -17.21 1.82
N PRO A 296 0.45 -17.79 2.70
CA PRO A 296 -0.49 -18.84 2.27
C PRO A 296 -1.41 -18.30 1.16
N SER A 297 -1.81 -19.20 0.27
CA SER A 297 -2.75 -18.84 -0.80
C SER A 297 -4.15 -18.55 -0.24
N GLY A 298 -4.87 -17.63 -0.92
CA GLY A 298 -6.26 -17.29 -0.60
C GLY A 298 -6.43 -16.08 0.29
N GLY A 299 -5.34 -15.36 0.62
CA GLY A 299 -5.40 -14.14 1.43
C GLY A 299 -5.59 -12.85 0.66
N ASN A 300 -5.43 -12.86 -0.67
CA ASN A 300 -5.31 -11.63 -1.45
C ASN A 300 -4.34 -10.63 -0.80
N SER A 301 -3.13 -11.11 -0.52
CA SER A 301 -2.09 -10.43 0.24
C SER A 301 -1.40 -9.37 -0.59
N GLN A 302 -1.19 -8.15 -0.05
CA GLN A 302 -0.63 -7.02 -0.80
C GLN A 302 0.04 -5.97 0.08
N GLY A 303 0.84 -5.08 -0.54
CA GLY A 303 1.46 -3.93 0.11
C GLY A 303 2.41 -4.29 1.25
N PRO A 304 3.41 -5.16 1.05
CA PRO A 304 4.28 -5.62 2.12
C PRO A 304 5.24 -4.53 2.62
N SER A 305 5.66 -4.67 3.89
CA SER A 305 6.74 -3.88 4.49
C SER A 305 7.52 -4.72 5.50
N PHE A 306 8.84 -4.72 5.41
CA PHE A 306 9.71 -5.42 6.38
C PHE A 306 9.72 -4.75 7.75
N SER A 307 9.89 -5.57 8.80
CA SER A 307 10.27 -5.09 10.12
C SER A 307 11.69 -4.51 10.12
N PRO A 308 12.02 -3.58 11.05
CA PRO A 308 13.37 -3.01 11.15
C PRO A 308 14.48 -4.05 11.39
N ASP A 309 14.16 -5.18 12.01
CA ASP A 309 15.10 -6.30 12.24
C ASP A 309 15.15 -7.30 11.08
N GLY A 310 14.35 -7.09 10.03
CA GLY A 310 14.28 -7.91 8.82
C GLY A 310 13.68 -9.31 9.01
N LYS A 311 13.10 -9.63 10.18
CA LYS A 311 12.60 -10.98 10.48
C LYS A 311 11.12 -11.18 10.17
N TRP A 312 10.39 -10.09 9.98
CA TRP A 312 8.95 -10.08 9.75
C TRP A 312 8.58 -9.22 8.56
N VAL A 313 7.39 -9.47 8.03
CA VAL A 313 6.75 -8.65 6.99
C VAL A 313 5.34 -8.31 7.45
N ALA A 314 4.99 -7.01 7.49
CA ALA A 314 3.62 -6.54 7.63
C ALA A 314 2.98 -6.41 6.24
N PHE A 315 1.69 -6.68 6.14
CA PHE A 315 0.97 -6.62 4.87
C PHE A 315 -0.54 -6.51 5.08
N THR A 316 -1.24 -6.15 4.02
CA THR A 316 -2.70 -6.16 3.96
C THR A 316 -3.19 -7.50 3.46
N ALA A 317 -4.22 -8.10 4.09
CA ALA A 317 -4.86 -9.30 3.57
C ALA A 317 -6.34 -9.42 3.95
N TYR A 318 -7.04 -10.34 3.28
CA TYR A 318 -8.49 -10.57 3.35
C TYR A 318 -8.83 -11.99 3.80
N PHE A 319 -7.97 -12.68 4.53
CA PHE A 319 -8.15 -14.11 4.87
C PHE A 319 -9.53 -14.41 5.47
N ASP A 320 -10.02 -13.57 6.39
CA ASP A 320 -11.27 -13.81 7.09
C ASP A 320 -12.50 -13.22 6.38
N LYS A 321 -12.30 -12.29 5.44
CA LYS A 321 -13.35 -11.55 4.74
C LYS A 321 -13.08 -11.50 3.23
N TYR A 322 -12.74 -12.64 2.67
CA TYR A 322 -12.45 -12.77 1.24
C TYR A 322 -13.64 -12.29 0.39
N ASN A 323 -13.37 -11.49 -0.65
CA ASN A 323 -14.37 -10.82 -1.50
C ASN A 323 -15.20 -9.71 -0.81
N ASP A 324 -14.86 -9.28 0.40
CA ASP A 324 -15.40 -8.06 0.99
C ASP A 324 -14.38 -6.92 0.84
N GLU A 325 -14.65 -5.94 -0.01
CA GLU A 325 -13.75 -4.79 -0.26
C GLU A 325 -13.42 -4.00 1.01
N ASN A 326 -14.27 -4.06 2.02
CA ASN A 326 -14.04 -3.43 3.32
C ASN A 326 -13.43 -4.40 4.35
N GLY A 327 -13.09 -5.62 3.94
CA GLY A 327 -12.65 -6.69 4.84
C GLY A 327 -11.14 -6.80 5.00
N CYS A 328 -10.35 -5.87 4.47
CA CYS A 328 -8.90 -5.96 4.57
C CYS A 328 -8.39 -5.56 5.96
N GLU A 329 -7.39 -6.29 6.42
CA GLU A 329 -6.80 -6.11 7.73
C GLU A 329 -5.27 -6.16 7.64
N ILE A 330 -4.59 -5.63 8.64
CA ILE A 330 -3.13 -5.74 8.75
C ILE A 330 -2.75 -7.06 9.38
N TYR A 331 -1.87 -7.77 8.71
CA TYR A 331 -1.24 -9.02 9.16
C TYR A 331 0.27 -8.87 9.22
N ILE A 332 0.92 -9.72 9.99
CA ILE A 332 2.37 -9.94 9.97
C ILE A 332 2.67 -11.42 9.78
N ILE A 333 3.81 -11.71 9.15
CA ILE A 333 4.32 -13.07 8.94
C ILE A 333 5.85 -13.04 9.07
N ARG A 334 6.45 -14.12 9.55
CA ARG A 334 7.91 -14.27 9.51
C ARG A 334 8.41 -14.47 8.08
N ILE A 335 9.63 -14.05 7.81
CA ILE A 335 10.26 -14.24 6.48
C ILE A 335 10.46 -15.70 6.08
N ASP A 336 10.38 -16.64 7.03
CA ASP A 336 10.39 -18.09 6.78
C ASP A 336 9.00 -18.65 6.48
N GLY A 337 7.96 -17.81 6.40
CA GLY A 337 6.57 -18.18 6.14
C GLY A 337 5.81 -18.72 7.35
N THR A 338 6.41 -18.69 8.54
CA THR A 338 5.77 -19.12 9.79
C THR A 338 5.14 -17.96 10.56
N ASP A 339 4.40 -18.27 11.62
CA ASP A 339 3.86 -17.32 12.62
C ASP A 339 3.02 -16.17 11.99
N LEU A 340 2.07 -16.55 11.12
CA LEU A 340 1.09 -15.61 10.56
C LEU A 340 0.17 -15.10 11.67
N ARG A 341 0.11 -13.77 11.86
CA ARG A 341 -0.73 -13.10 12.86
C ARG A 341 -1.55 -11.99 12.24
N ARG A 342 -2.83 -11.90 12.62
CA ARG A 342 -3.69 -10.75 12.33
C ARG A 342 -3.51 -9.71 13.44
N LEU A 343 -3.29 -8.44 13.09
CA LEU A 343 -3.08 -7.34 14.04
C LEU A 343 -4.31 -6.45 14.19
N THR A 344 -5.07 -6.20 13.11
CA THR A 344 -6.31 -5.42 13.17
C THR A 344 -7.52 -6.32 12.98
N ASN A 345 -8.67 -5.96 13.58
CA ASN A 345 -9.91 -6.72 13.52
C ASN A 345 -11.10 -5.77 13.72
N ASN A 346 -11.54 -5.17 12.63
CA ASN A 346 -12.68 -4.26 12.64
C ASN A 346 -13.57 -4.47 11.41
N ASP A 347 -14.58 -3.61 11.20
CA ASP A 347 -15.54 -3.70 10.09
C ASP A 347 -15.12 -2.86 8.88
N TYR A 348 -13.93 -2.31 8.89
CA TYR A 348 -13.40 -1.39 7.88
C TYR A 348 -12.09 -1.94 7.33
N CYS A 349 -11.63 -1.39 6.20
CA CYS A 349 -10.39 -1.80 5.58
C CYS A 349 -9.21 -1.06 6.21
N ASP A 350 -8.22 -1.83 6.69
CA ASP A 350 -6.91 -1.36 7.11
C ASP A 350 -5.87 -1.85 6.12
N TYR A 351 -5.09 -0.93 5.52
CA TYR A 351 -4.23 -1.27 4.40
C TYR A 351 -2.99 -0.38 4.28
N GLN A 352 -2.09 -0.71 3.34
CA GLN A 352 -0.86 0.02 3.06
C GLN A 352 0.06 0.17 4.30
N PRO A 353 0.37 -0.90 5.04
CA PRO A 353 1.27 -0.77 6.19
C PRO A 353 2.68 -0.34 5.79
N ARG A 354 3.34 0.40 6.69
CA ARG A 354 4.77 0.63 6.70
C ARG A 354 5.29 0.44 8.12
N TRP A 355 6.30 -0.40 8.24
CA TRP A 355 6.91 -0.75 9.51
C TRP A 355 8.17 0.07 9.73
N GLY A 356 8.32 0.64 10.91
CA GLY A 356 9.48 1.41 11.33
C GLY A 356 9.86 1.14 12.78
N PRO A 357 10.89 1.82 13.29
CA PRO A 357 11.41 1.64 14.63
C PRO A 357 10.41 2.01 15.75
#